data_e706cf95441f87faf764333c962c28ca
#
_entry.id   e706cf95441f87faf764333c962c28ca
#
_cell.length_a   1.000
_cell.length_b   1.000
_cell.length_c   1.000
_cell.angle_alpha   90.00
_cell.angle_beta   90.00
_cell.angle_gamma   90.00
#
_symmetry.space_group_name_H-M   'P 1'
#
loop_
_entity.id
_entity.type
_entity.pdbx_description
1 polymer ?
#
loop_
_entity_poly.entity_id
_entity_poly.type
_entity_poly.pdbx_seq_one_letter_code
_entity_poly.pdbx_strand_id
1 'polypeptide(L)'
;GVIPRSNELLCKAKGISVLSGLPKEVTISSNDLYPAFDDFVYNMTERIKEVLEETPPELHGDIIQDGIMTGGGSLIYGLDKRISDDIGVKVVLAPDIIDCVAKGAGIALDNIDTVTEPTHIFHKKAYIRD
;
A
#
# COMPACT_ATOMS: atom_id res chain seq x y z
N GLY A 1 -11.18 -5.34 4.84
CA GLY A 1 -9.96 -4.87 5.49
C GLY A 1 -8.97 -5.97 5.74
N VAL A 2 -7.75 -5.60 6.09
CA VAL A 2 -6.63 -6.52 6.36
C VAL A 2 -6.39 -6.77 7.85
N ILE A 3 -7.20 -6.17 8.69
CA ILE A 3 -7.29 -6.47 10.13
C ILE A 3 -8.75 -6.69 10.50
N PRO A 4 -9.04 -7.49 11.54
CA PRO A 4 -10.39 -7.67 12.03
C PRO A 4 -10.99 -6.33 12.49
N ARG A 5 -12.29 -6.15 12.26
CA ARG A 5 -13.04 -5.01 12.78
C ARG A 5 -13.71 -5.39 14.09
N SER A 6 -13.60 -4.54 15.10
CA SER A 6 -14.40 -4.68 16.33
C SER A 6 -15.90 -4.50 16.07
N ASN A 7 -16.25 -3.67 15.10
CA ASN A 7 -17.63 -3.51 14.61
C ASN A 7 -17.72 -4.13 13.21
N GLU A 8 -18.24 -5.37 13.17
CA GLU A 8 -18.35 -6.17 11.96
C GLU A 8 -19.35 -5.56 10.98
N LEU A 9 -18.94 -5.43 9.71
CA LEU A 9 -19.82 -4.98 8.64
C LEU A 9 -20.34 -6.19 7.87
N LEU A 10 -21.63 -6.23 7.62
CA LEU A 10 -22.29 -7.30 6.87
C LEU A 10 -22.72 -6.80 5.50
N CYS A 11 -22.48 -7.60 4.48
CA CYS A 11 -22.93 -7.36 3.11
C CYS A 11 -23.63 -8.59 2.56
N LYS A 12 -24.73 -8.39 1.84
CA LYS A 12 -25.44 -9.44 1.12
C LYS A 12 -24.92 -9.54 -0.30
N ALA A 13 -24.41 -10.69 -0.66
CA ALA A 13 -23.97 -11.01 -2.02
C ALA A 13 -24.97 -12.00 -2.66
N LYS A 14 -25.32 -11.74 -3.93
CA LYS A 14 -26.17 -12.62 -4.71
C LYS A 14 -25.34 -13.30 -5.79
N GLY A 15 -25.53 -14.58 -5.95
CA GLY A 15 -24.82 -15.38 -6.94
C GLY A 15 -25.59 -16.64 -7.29
N ILE A 16 -24.96 -17.51 -8.07
CA ILE A 16 -25.49 -18.83 -8.43
C ILE A 16 -24.73 -19.88 -7.63
N SER A 17 -25.47 -20.77 -6.96
CA SER A 17 -24.87 -21.87 -6.22
C SER A 17 -24.22 -22.86 -7.19
N VAL A 18 -22.94 -23.13 -7.00
CA VAL A 18 -22.18 -24.08 -7.84
C VAL A 18 -22.74 -25.51 -7.70
N LEU A 19 -23.32 -25.83 -6.54
CA LEU A 19 -23.86 -27.17 -6.28
C LEU A 19 -25.24 -27.39 -6.87
N SER A 20 -26.11 -26.38 -6.86
CA SER A 20 -27.52 -26.53 -7.28
C SER A 20 -27.88 -25.83 -8.57
N GLY A 21 -27.01 -24.96 -9.08
CA GLY A 21 -27.30 -24.12 -10.26
C GLY A 21 -28.36 -23.04 -10.02
N LEU A 22 -28.85 -22.88 -8.78
CA LEU A 22 -29.93 -21.95 -8.43
C LEU A 22 -29.40 -20.63 -7.86
N PRO A 23 -30.13 -19.52 -8.04
CA PRO A 23 -29.82 -18.26 -7.36
C PRO A 23 -29.78 -18.43 -5.85
N LYS A 24 -28.74 -17.90 -5.22
CA LYS A 24 -28.54 -17.91 -3.77
C LYS A 24 -28.07 -16.56 -3.28
N GLU A 25 -28.60 -16.11 -2.16
CA GLU A 25 -28.09 -14.97 -1.40
C GLU A 25 -27.28 -15.48 -0.20
N VAL A 26 -26.10 -14.92 0.02
CA VAL A 26 -25.26 -15.21 1.17
C VAL A 26 -24.91 -13.90 1.87
N THR A 27 -24.81 -13.92 3.19
CA THR A 27 -24.31 -12.80 3.97
C THR A 27 -22.82 -13.03 4.19
N ILE A 28 -22.02 -12.04 3.84
CA ILE A 28 -20.56 -12.04 3.99
C ILE A 28 -20.22 -10.96 5.01
N SER A 29 -19.38 -11.30 5.97
CA SER A 29 -18.89 -10.34 6.94
C SER A 29 -17.55 -9.71 6.51
N SER A 30 -17.24 -8.54 7.07
CA SER A 30 -15.92 -7.91 6.87
C SER A 30 -14.80 -8.79 7.42
N ASN A 31 -15.09 -9.62 8.42
CA ASN A 31 -14.12 -10.50 9.06
C ASN A 31 -13.91 -11.80 8.28
N ASP A 32 -14.91 -12.24 7.50
CA ASP A 32 -14.74 -13.37 6.56
C ASP A 32 -13.72 -13.06 5.44
N LEU A 33 -13.60 -11.78 5.08
CA LEU A 33 -12.69 -11.34 4.03
C LEU A 33 -11.26 -11.13 4.52
N TYR A 34 -11.06 -10.97 5.81
CA TYR A 34 -9.74 -10.69 6.39
C TYR A 34 -8.68 -11.73 6.00
N PRO A 35 -8.91 -13.06 6.13
CA PRO A 35 -7.90 -14.05 5.80
C PRO A 35 -7.50 -14.07 4.31
N ALA A 36 -8.41 -13.65 3.42
CA ALA A 36 -8.15 -13.59 1.99
C ALA A 36 -7.09 -12.53 1.60
N PHE A 37 -6.79 -11.60 2.48
CA PHE A 37 -5.77 -10.58 2.27
C PHE A 37 -4.40 -10.93 2.85
N ASP A 38 -4.29 -12.01 3.64
CA ASP A 38 -3.02 -12.33 4.32
C ASP A 38 -1.85 -12.54 3.36
N ASP A 39 -2.03 -13.33 2.31
CA ASP A 39 -0.99 -13.57 1.30
C ASP A 39 -0.61 -12.29 0.56
N PHE A 40 -1.60 -11.44 0.27
CA PHE A 40 -1.36 -10.16 -0.40
C PHE A 40 -0.53 -9.23 0.48
N VAL A 41 -0.90 -9.08 1.76
CA VAL A 41 -0.17 -8.22 2.70
C VAL A 41 1.22 -8.77 2.95
N TYR A 42 1.34 -10.08 3.15
CA TYR A 42 2.64 -10.73 3.35
C TYR A 42 3.60 -10.45 2.18
N ASN A 43 3.16 -10.68 0.95
CA ASN A 43 3.99 -10.41 -0.23
C ASN A 43 4.38 -8.93 -0.33
N MET A 44 3.50 -8.02 0.03
CA MET A 44 3.78 -6.59 0.01
C MET A 44 4.80 -6.20 1.09
N THR A 45 4.64 -6.70 2.31
CA THR A 45 5.58 -6.40 3.41
C THR A 45 6.97 -6.99 3.18
N GLU A 46 7.07 -8.17 2.58
CA GLU A 46 8.38 -8.74 2.19
C GLU A 46 9.09 -7.85 1.15
N ARG A 47 8.36 -7.34 0.14
CA ARG A 47 8.96 -6.40 -0.82
C ARG A 47 9.40 -5.09 -0.18
N ILE A 48 8.65 -4.58 0.79
CA ILE A 48 9.06 -3.38 1.53
C ILE A 48 10.33 -3.65 2.32
N LYS A 49 10.44 -4.80 3.00
CA LYS A 49 11.63 -5.19 3.74
C LYS A 49 12.86 -5.30 2.84
N GLU A 50 12.73 -5.95 1.67
CA GLU A 50 13.82 -6.03 0.68
C GLU A 50 14.35 -4.64 0.31
N VAL A 51 13.44 -3.67 0.03
CA VAL A 51 13.83 -2.30 -0.29
C VAL A 51 14.51 -1.61 0.90
N LEU A 52 13.99 -1.81 2.12
CA LEU A 52 14.59 -1.23 3.32
C LEU A 52 15.99 -1.81 3.58
N GLU A 53 16.21 -3.10 3.37
CA GLU A 53 17.51 -3.75 3.51
C GLU A 53 18.54 -3.24 2.50
N GLU A 54 18.10 -2.90 1.28
CA GLU A 54 18.96 -2.32 0.24
C GLU A 54 19.22 -0.82 0.46
N THR A 55 18.49 -0.18 1.37
CA THR A 55 18.61 1.25 1.63
C THR A 55 19.86 1.55 2.47
N PRO A 56 20.67 2.57 2.10
CA PRO A 56 21.83 2.96 2.90
C PRO A 56 21.46 3.30 4.34
N PRO A 57 22.28 2.89 5.33
CA PRO A 57 22.00 3.11 6.76
C PRO A 57 21.79 4.59 7.12
N GLU A 58 22.41 5.51 6.38
CA GLU A 58 22.30 6.95 6.58
C GLU A 58 20.86 7.47 6.37
N LEU A 59 20.09 6.78 5.52
CA LEU A 59 18.70 7.13 5.20
C LEU A 59 17.68 6.41 6.11
N HIS A 60 18.11 5.40 6.84
CA HIS A 60 17.21 4.61 7.70
C HIS A 60 16.53 5.48 8.76
N GLY A 61 17.24 6.45 9.34
CA GLY A 61 16.70 7.34 10.37
C GLY A 61 15.46 8.11 9.91
N ASP A 62 15.48 8.60 8.68
CA ASP A 62 14.39 9.38 8.09
C ASP A 62 13.21 8.47 7.69
N ILE A 63 13.49 7.30 7.13
CA ILE A 63 12.47 6.34 6.67
C ILE A 63 11.71 5.71 7.84
N ILE A 64 12.41 5.40 8.95
CA ILE A 64 11.80 4.76 10.13
C ILE A 64 10.82 5.70 10.84
N GLN A 65 11.01 7.01 10.73
CA GLN A 65 10.16 7.97 11.44
C GLN A 65 8.79 8.16 10.78
N ASP A 66 8.71 8.22 9.44
CA ASP A 66 7.47 8.58 8.76
C ASP A 66 7.33 7.88 7.37
N GLY A 67 6.97 6.61 7.38
CA GLY A 67 6.52 5.92 6.17
C GLY A 67 5.17 6.49 5.70
N ILE A 68 5.06 6.91 4.43
CA ILE A 68 3.84 7.48 3.87
C ILE A 68 3.24 6.53 2.84
N MET A 69 1.95 6.21 3.01
CA MET A 69 1.17 5.44 2.04
C MET A 69 0.26 6.35 1.22
N THR A 70 0.19 6.07 -0.06
CA THR A 70 -0.63 6.81 -1.02
C THR A 70 -1.30 5.87 -2.03
N GLY A 71 -2.22 6.41 -2.83
CA GLY A 71 -2.99 5.66 -3.82
C GLY A 71 -4.23 4.97 -3.23
N GLY A 72 -5.15 4.56 -4.11
CA GLY A 72 -6.44 3.99 -3.71
C GLY A 72 -6.34 2.70 -2.87
N GLY A 73 -5.27 1.89 -3.09
CA GLY A 73 -5.02 0.68 -2.30
C GLY A 73 -4.76 0.95 -0.83
N SER A 74 -4.19 2.10 -0.49
CA SER A 74 -3.93 2.49 0.91
C SER A 74 -5.20 2.75 1.72
N LEU A 75 -6.36 2.89 1.06
CA LEU A 75 -7.67 3.03 1.70
C LEU A 75 -8.23 1.70 2.24
N ILE A 76 -7.56 0.58 1.99
CA ILE A 76 -7.95 -0.71 2.57
C ILE A 76 -7.82 -0.59 4.10
N TYR A 77 -8.93 -0.83 4.79
CA TYR A 77 -9.01 -0.68 6.24
C TYR A 77 -7.93 -1.47 6.97
N GLY A 78 -7.10 -0.76 7.73
CA GLY A 78 -6.07 -1.32 8.59
C GLY A 78 -4.79 -1.72 7.88
N LEU A 79 -4.62 -1.37 6.59
CA LEU A 79 -3.41 -1.70 5.84
C LEU A 79 -2.19 -0.95 6.37
N ASP A 80 -2.35 0.33 6.70
CA ASP A 80 -1.34 1.16 7.33
C ASP A 80 -0.84 0.55 8.64
N LYS A 81 -1.79 0.15 9.48
CA LYS A 81 -1.48 -0.46 10.77
C LYS A 81 -0.80 -1.82 10.62
N ARG A 82 -1.35 -2.69 9.73
CA ARG A 82 -0.79 -4.01 9.51
C ARG A 82 0.63 -3.94 8.97
N ILE A 83 0.90 -3.08 7.98
CA ILE A 83 2.25 -2.87 7.45
C ILE A 83 3.17 -2.32 8.54
N SER A 84 2.72 -1.31 9.31
CA SER A 84 3.51 -0.77 10.42
C SER A 84 3.94 -1.84 11.42
N ASP A 85 3.00 -2.72 11.79
CA ASP A 85 3.25 -3.82 12.73
C ASP A 85 4.22 -4.86 12.14
N ASP A 86 4.10 -5.18 10.84
CA ASP A 86 4.90 -6.22 10.17
C ASP A 86 6.34 -5.77 9.86
N ILE A 87 6.57 -4.49 9.58
CA ILE A 87 7.90 -3.94 9.24
C ILE A 87 8.58 -3.18 10.37
N GLY A 88 7.85 -2.88 11.46
CA GLY A 88 8.38 -2.12 12.59
C GLY A 88 8.60 -0.62 12.30
N VAL A 89 8.06 -0.10 11.19
CA VAL A 89 8.14 1.31 10.78
C VAL A 89 6.76 1.94 10.90
N LYS A 90 6.67 3.13 11.48
CA LYS A 90 5.41 3.87 11.52
C LYS A 90 4.99 4.27 10.11
N VAL A 91 3.83 3.78 9.67
CA VAL A 91 3.24 4.10 8.37
C VAL A 91 1.99 4.94 8.56
N VAL A 92 1.90 6.05 7.84
CA VAL A 92 0.76 6.97 7.85
C VAL A 92 0.19 7.17 6.45
N LEU A 93 -1.10 7.52 6.38
CA LEU A 93 -1.74 7.83 5.11
C LEU A 93 -1.43 9.27 4.69
N ALA A 94 -1.16 9.50 3.40
CA ALA A 94 -1.00 10.84 2.87
C ALA A 94 -2.30 11.66 3.04
N PRO A 95 -2.22 12.97 3.26
CA PRO A 95 -3.42 13.83 3.39
C PRO A 95 -4.35 13.75 2.19
N ASP A 96 -3.79 13.71 0.99
CA ASP A 96 -4.52 13.64 -0.29
C ASP A 96 -4.23 12.32 -0.99
N ILE A 97 -4.66 11.23 -0.40
CA ILE A 97 -4.29 9.85 -0.75
C ILE A 97 -4.39 9.54 -2.26
N ILE A 98 -5.42 10.05 -2.94
CA ILE A 98 -5.68 9.76 -4.36
C ILE A 98 -4.94 10.75 -5.27
N ASP A 99 -4.89 12.02 -4.88
CA ASP A 99 -4.45 13.12 -5.75
C ASP A 99 -2.98 13.54 -5.53
N CYS A 100 -2.30 13.01 -4.50
CA CYS A 100 -0.96 13.44 -4.13
C CYS A 100 0.07 13.28 -5.26
N VAL A 101 -0.04 12.23 -6.09
CA VAL A 101 0.85 12.02 -7.24
C VAL A 101 0.63 13.09 -8.31
N ALA A 102 -0.64 13.38 -8.65
CA ALA A 102 -0.97 14.42 -9.63
C ALA A 102 -0.56 15.81 -9.13
N LYS A 103 -0.80 16.12 -7.85
CA LYS A 103 -0.37 17.37 -7.22
C LYS A 103 1.16 17.49 -7.21
N GLY A 104 1.88 16.41 -6.86
CA GLY A 104 3.32 16.38 -6.89
C GLY A 104 3.89 16.61 -8.29
N ALA A 105 3.29 16.01 -9.31
CA ALA A 105 3.66 16.25 -10.70
C ALA A 105 3.44 17.71 -11.12
N GLY A 106 2.32 18.32 -10.68
CA GLY A 106 2.04 19.74 -10.90
C GLY A 106 3.11 20.64 -10.27
N ILE A 107 3.45 20.40 -9.00
CA ILE A 107 4.50 21.15 -8.31
C ILE A 107 5.87 20.98 -8.99
N ALA A 108 6.19 19.77 -9.49
CA ALA A 108 7.42 19.53 -10.22
C ALA A 108 7.47 20.30 -11.56
N LEU A 109 6.33 20.41 -12.26
CA LEU A 109 6.24 21.21 -13.49
C LEU A 109 6.41 22.70 -13.22
N ASP A 110 5.81 23.23 -12.15
CA ASP A 110 5.93 24.64 -11.77
C ASP A 110 7.38 25.01 -11.39
N ASN A 111 8.19 24.03 -11.00
CA ASN A 111 9.58 24.21 -10.61
C ASN A 111 10.58 23.57 -11.60
N ILE A 112 10.17 23.32 -12.85
CA ILE A 112 10.96 22.57 -13.82
C ILE A 112 12.32 23.21 -14.10
N ASP A 113 12.39 24.54 -14.07
CA ASP A 113 13.63 25.30 -14.31
C ASP A 113 14.61 25.21 -13.12
N THR A 114 14.13 24.84 -11.94
CA THR A 114 14.94 24.66 -10.72
C THR A 114 15.39 23.21 -10.52
N VAL A 115 14.69 22.25 -11.15
CA VAL A 115 15.01 20.81 -11.13
C VAL A 115 15.97 20.46 -12.29
N THR A 116 16.92 21.34 -12.59
CA THR A 116 17.78 21.22 -13.78
C THR A 116 18.89 20.17 -13.68
N GLU A 117 19.01 19.45 -12.57
CA GLU A 117 19.97 18.35 -12.42
C GLU A 117 19.24 17.04 -12.11
N PRO A 118 18.90 16.22 -13.12
CA PRO A 118 18.28 14.89 -12.90
C PRO A 118 19.18 13.93 -12.12
N THR A 119 20.44 14.28 -11.92
CA THR A 119 21.47 13.43 -11.32
C THR A 119 21.31 13.18 -9.83
N HIS A 120 20.54 14.00 -9.10
CA HIS A 120 20.34 13.80 -7.66
C HIS A 120 19.09 13.01 -7.28
N ILE A 121 18.11 12.84 -8.21
CA ILE A 121 16.85 12.16 -7.90
C ILE A 121 16.85 10.72 -8.40
N PHE A 122 17.64 10.41 -9.43
CA PHE A 122 17.72 9.07 -10.00
C PHE A 122 19.17 8.64 -10.22
N HIS A 123 19.84 8.12 -9.22
CA HIS A 123 20.97 7.24 -9.48
C HIS A 123 20.42 5.97 -10.14
N LYS A 124 20.26 6.05 -11.45
CA LYS A 124 20.00 4.90 -12.29
C LYS A 124 21.27 4.03 -12.24
N LYS A 125 21.32 3.04 -11.35
CA LYS A 125 22.21 1.91 -11.55
C LYS A 125 21.78 1.26 -12.85
N ALA A 126 22.43 1.61 -13.93
CA ALA A 126 22.30 0.90 -15.20
C ALA A 126 22.87 -0.50 -14.99
N TYR A 127 21.99 -1.48 -14.84
CA TYR A 127 22.39 -2.87 -14.99
C TYR A 127 22.64 -3.10 -16.47
N ILE A 128 23.92 -3.03 -16.86
CA ILE A 128 24.39 -3.53 -18.15
C ILE A 128 24.38 -5.05 -18.00
N ARG A 129 23.47 -5.72 -18.69
CA ARG A 129 23.55 -7.17 -18.91
C ARG A 129 24.50 -7.39 -20.06
N ASP A 130 25.63 -8.04 -19.76
CA ASP A 130 26.48 -8.67 -20.77
C ASP A 130 25.76 -9.88 -21.37
#